data_3ded6a7bd1c004415d1bd97f45656338
#
_entry.id   3ded6a7bd1c004415d1bd97f45656338
#
_cell.length_a   1.000
_cell.length_b   1.000
_cell.length_c   1.000
_cell.angle_alpha   90.00
_cell.angle_beta   90.00
_cell.angle_gamma   90.00
#
_symmetry.space_group_name_H-M   'P 1'
#
loop_
_entity.id
_entity.type
_entity.pdbx_description
1 polymer ?
#
loop_
_entity_poly.entity_id
_entity_poly.type
_entity_poly.pdbx_seq_one_letter_code
_entity_poly.pdbx_strand_id
1 'polypeptide(L)'
;MDNFGKILYDDGIHKCVMFSFDDEGHEDSFLSVNQYLIVQNGIGVLIDPGSEAIFDELYEAVKEYVEIENIKFIFFSHQDPDVSGSIAQWALSTKARFIMPSLWVRFMSHYGFMEMSRVMSLEDHGAKLKFGNDALKFVPAHFLHSPGNFSLYDTKSKIIFSGDIGAAVVTSPEAYKRVSNFDEHKEHLEGFHKRYMGSNKLCRAWVKKVEELDVSIIAPQHGLVFEDGDTKLFLEWLKELKCGSDFLEELY
;
A
#
# COMPACT_ATOMS: atom_id res chain seq x y z
N MET A 1 12.14 19.39 -15.34
CA MET A 1 11.99 18.91 -13.94
C MET A 1 11.09 17.72 -14.03
N ASP A 2 11.64 16.56 -13.91
CA ASP A 2 10.87 15.34 -13.93
C ASP A 2 10.02 15.34 -12.65
N ASN A 3 8.70 15.25 -12.80
CA ASN A 3 7.79 15.19 -11.65
C ASN A 3 8.06 13.86 -10.93
N PHE A 4 8.65 13.92 -9.75
CA PHE A 4 8.95 12.75 -8.91
C PHE A 4 7.70 12.09 -8.30
N GLY A 5 6.55 12.12 -8.98
CA GLY A 5 5.36 11.45 -8.50
C GLY A 5 4.15 11.69 -9.40
N LYS A 6 3.21 10.75 -9.37
CA LYS A 6 1.90 10.87 -10.03
C LYS A 6 0.85 11.34 -9.03
N ILE A 7 0.19 12.43 -9.32
CA ILE A 7 -0.95 12.91 -8.52
C ILE A 7 -2.17 12.03 -8.85
N LEU A 8 -2.68 11.33 -7.84
CA LEU A 8 -3.90 10.52 -7.93
C LEU A 8 -5.15 11.33 -7.56
N TYR A 9 -5.00 12.31 -6.65
CA TYR A 9 -6.07 13.20 -6.20
C TYR A 9 -5.50 14.56 -5.80
N ASP A 10 -6.17 15.66 -6.14
CA ASP A 10 -5.81 17.01 -5.69
C ASP A 10 -7.05 17.92 -5.73
N ASP A 11 -7.46 18.46 -4.58
CA ASP A 11 -8.51 19.49 -4.49
C ASP A 11 -7.98 20.85 -4.00
N GLY A 12 -6.63 21.00 -3.99
CA GLY A 12 -5.92 22.20 -3.53
C GLY A 12 -5.65 22.22 -2.02
N ILE A 13 -6.32 21.37 -1.23
CA ILE A 13 -6.15 21.24 0.23
C ILE A 13 -5.69 19.83 0.60
N HIS A 14 -6.26 18.84 -0.06
CA HIS A 14 -5.96 17.43 0.09
C HIS A 14 -5.37 16.87 -1.20
N LYS A 15 -4.24 16.19 -1.10
CA LYS A 15 -3.51 15.63 -2.23
C LYS A 15 -3.07 14.21 -1.92
N CYS A 16 -3.21 13.31 -2.90
CA CYS A 16 -2.65 11.97 -2.86
C CYS A 16 -1.65 11.82 -4.00
N VAL A 17 -0.44 11.42 -3.68
CA VAL A 17 0.68 11.24 -4.62
C VAL A 17 1.15 9.80 -4.57
N MET A 18 1.42 9.22 -5.73
CA MET A 18 2.05 7.92 -5.91
C MET A 18 3.50 8.14 -6.38
N PHE A 19 4.41 7.46 -5.75
CA PHE A 19 5.79 7.25 -6.22
C PHE A 19 5.93 5.81 -6.66
N SER A 20 6.82 5.53 -7.59
CA SER A 20 7.10 4.17 -8.03
C SER A 20 8.57 4.04 -8.38
N PHE A 21 9.23 3.08 -7.76
CA PHE A 21 10.64 2.76 -7.99
C PHE A 21 10.76 1.31 -8.43
N ASP A 22 11.79 1.01 -9.23
CA ASP A 22 12.13 -0.37 -9.57
C ASP A 22 12.95 -0.99 -8.43
N ASP A 23 12.64 -2.22 -8.07
CA ASP A 23 13.49 -3.00 -7.16
C ASP A 23 14.76 -3.44 -7.92
N GLU A 24 15.89 -2.80 -7.64
CA GLU A 24 17.18 -3.02 -8.33
C GLU A 24 17.84 -4.38 -8.00
N GLY A 25 17.07 -5.39 -7.60
CA GLY A 25 17.61 -6.66 -7.11
C GLY A 25 18.12 -7.65 -8.15
N HIS A 26 17.60 -7.68 -9.38
CA HIS A 26 17.98 -8.66 -10.42
C HIS A 26 17.73 -8.12 -11.82
N GLU A 27 18.71 -8.31 -12.73
CA GLU A 27 18.67 -7.86 -14.14
C GLU A 27 17.47 -8.36 -14.96
N ASP A 28 16.75 -9.38 -14.51
CA ASP A 28 15.64 -10.03 -15.23
C ASP A 28 14.27 -9.91 -14.54
N SER A 29 14.14 -9.25 -13.39
CA SER A 29 12.85 -9.11 -12.68
C SER A 29 12.72 -7.76 -11.99
N PHE A 30 12.41 -6.73 -12.77
CA PHE A 30 12.04 -5.44 -12.22
C PHE A 30 10.60 -5.50 -11.74
N LEU A 31 10.42 -5.53 -10.42
CA LEU A 31 9.12 -5.36 -9.79
C LEU A 31 9.01 -3.90 -9.33
N SER A 32 8.05 -3.17 -9.87
CA SER A 32 7.79 -1.81 -9.38
C SER A 32 7.25 -1.86 -7.95
N VAL A 33 7.78 -1.00 -7.09
CA VAL A 33 7.31 -0.83 -5.71
C VAL A 33 6.73 0.57 -5.58
N ASN A 34 5.47 0.66 -5.20
CA ASN A 34 4.74 1.91 -5.08
C ASN A 34 4.69 2.37 -3.62
N GLN A 35 5.00 3.65 -3.41
CA GLN A 35 4.83 4.34 -2.14
C GLN A 35 3.81 5.45 -2.34
N TYR A 36 3.09 5.80 -1.27
CA TYR A 36 2.06 6.82 -1.38
C TYR A 36 2.20 7.87 -0.29
N LEU A 37 1.84 9.10 -0.65
CA LEU A 37 1.82 10.22 0.27
C LEU A 37 0.45 10.89 0.22
N ILE A 38 -0.18 11.04 1.38
CA ILE A 38 -1.35 11.89 1.55
C ILE A 38 -0.90 13.19 2.21
N VAL A 39 -1.21 14.33 1.61
CA VAL A 39 -0.97 15.66 2.19
C VAL A 39 -2.29 16.37 2.40
N GLN A 40 -2.55 16.85 3.60
CA GLN A 40 -3.71 17.68 3.91
C GLN A 40 -3.31 18.90 4.74
N ASN A 41 -3.55 20.09 4.20
CA ASN A 41 -3.15 21.35 4.85
C ASN A 41 -1.67 21.36 5.26
N GLY A 42 -0.77 20.84 4.41
CA GLY A 42 0.66 20.76 4.67
C GLY A 42 1.08 19.70 5.70
N ILE A 43 0.18 18.81 6.13
CA ILE A 43 0.48 17.67 7.01
C ILE A 43 0.50 16.39 6.17
N GLY A 44 1.59 15.60 6.29
CA GLY A 44 1.82 14.38 5.52
C GLY A 44 1.51 13.09 6.28
N VAL A 45 1.00 12.11 5.53
CA VAL A 45 0.94 10.69 5.89
C VAL A 45 1.63 9.90 4.79
N LEU A 46 2.74 9.27 5.11
CA LEU A 46 3.48 8.40 4.18
C LEU A 46 3.00 6.96 4.35
N ILE A 47 2.83 6.24 3.25
CA ILE A 47 2.27 4.89 3.21
C ILE A 47 3.26 3.97 2.53
N ASP A 48 3.59 2.87 3.20
CA ASP A 48 4.50 1.82 2.74
C ASP A 48 5.83 2.39 2.20
N PRO A 49 6.69 2.97 3.08
CA PRO A 49 7.82 3.82 2.68
C PRO A 49 8.96 3.06 2.02
N GLY A 50 8.82 1.77 1.78
CA GLY A 50 9.75 1.01 0.95
C GLY A 50 10.95 0.43 1.69
N SER A 51 11.86 -0.13 0.88
CA SER A 51 13.12 -0.71 1.32
C SER A 51 14.16 0.37 1.68
N GLU A 52 15.25 -0.05 2.32
CA GLU A 52 16.40 0.82 2.58
C GLU A 52 17.01 1.38 1.29
N ALA A 53 16.99 0.60 0.21
CA ALA A 53 17.62 0.98 -1.06
C ALA A 53 17.00 2.22 -1.71
N ILE A 54 15.68 2.41 -1.58
CA ILE A 54 14.97 3.54 -2.19
C ILE A 54 14.79 4.74 -1.27
N PHE A 55 15.30 4.67 -0.02
CA PHE A 55 15.04 5.69 1.00
C PHE A 55 15.44 7.10 0.55
N ASP A 56 16.65 7.27 0.05
CA ASP A 56 17.19 8.60 -0.32
C ASP A 56 16.38 9.23 -1.47
N GLU A 57 16.00 8.42 -2.47
CA GLU A 57 15.21 8.88 -3.61
C GLU A 57 13.78 9.23 -3.18
N LEU A 58 13.14 8.37 -2.38
CA LEU A 58 11.80 8.65 -1.85
C LEU A 58 11.80 9.88 -0.93
N TYR A 59 12.84 10.03 -0.09
CA TYR A 59 12.98 11.18 0.80
C TYR A 59 13.00 12.50 0.01
N GLU A 60 13.81 12.59 -1.05
CA GLU A 60 13.87 13.78 -1.91
C GLU A 60 12.55 13.98 -2.69
N ALA A 61 11.92 12.91 -3.18
CA ALA A 61 10.64 13.01 -3.87
C ALA A 61 9.50 13.50 -2.96
N VAL A 62 9.45 13.06 -1.72
CA VAL A 62 8.45 13.48 -0.72
C VAL A 62 8.58 14.97 -0.38
N LYS A 63 9.80 15.52 -0.33
CA LYS A 63 10.06 16.94 -0.06
C LYS A 63 9.45 17.90 -1.09
N GLU A 64 9.20 17.44 -2.31
CA GLU A 64 8.53 18.24 -3.33
C GLU A 64 7.05 18.53 -2.97
N TYR A 65 6.48 17.78 -2.02
CA TYR A 65 5.06 17.85 -1.68
C TYR A 65 4.78 18.28 -0.24
N VAL A 66 5.70 17.98 0.70
CA VAL A 66 5.54 18.30 2.12
C VAL A 66 6.90 18.41 2.80
N GLU A 67 7.04 19.39 3.73
CA GLU A 67 8.21 19.45 4.59
C GLU A 67 8.31 18.17 5.43
N ILE A 68 9.49 17.57 5.53
CA ILE A 68 9.70 16.28 6.22
C ILE A 68 9.25 16.33 7.69
N GLU A 69 9.42 17.45 8.38
CA GLU A 69 8.96 17.66 9.75
C GLU A 69 7.44 17.65 9.90
N ASN A 70 6.74 17.84 8.79
CA ASN A 70 5.29 17.82 8.73
C ASN A 70 4.71 16.44 8.40
N ILE A 71 5.53 15.43 8.14
CA ILE A 71 5.07 14.04 8.12
C ILE A 71 4.71 13.67 9.57
N LYS A 72 3.42 13.47 9.84
CA LYS A 72 2.93 13.15 11.19
C LYS A 72 2.70 11.67 11.41
N PHE A 73 2.44 10.95 10.33
CA PHE A 73 2.21 9.51 10.38
C PHE A 73 2.93 8.81 9.23
N ILE A 74 3.44 7.61 9.52
CA ILE A 74 3.94 6.67 8.53
C ILE A 74 3.20 5.36 8.77
N PHE A 75 2.49 4.87 7.76
CA PHE A 75 1.71 3.64 7.83
C PHE A 75 2.41 2.53 7.07
N PHE A 76 2.38 1.34 7.63
CA PHE A 76 2.89 0.09 7.07
C PHE A 76 1.74 -0.90 6.95
N SER A 77 1.43 -1.31 5.72
CA SER A 77 0.37 -2.28 5.45
C SER A 77 0.70 -3.66 6.02
N HIS A 78 1.97 -4.06 5.91
CA HIS A 78 2.49 -5.32 6.43
C HIS A 78 4.01 -5.23 6.71
N GLN A 79 4.68 -6.35 6.94
CA GLN A 79 6.05 -6.38 7.47
C GLN A 79 7.15 -6.61 6.44
N ASP A 80 6.85 -6.79 5.18
CA ASP A 80 7.83 -7.16 4.17
C ASP A 80 8.93 -6.11 3.98
N PRO A 81 10.16 -6.49 3.58
CA PRO A 81 11.29 -5.56 3.50
C PRO A 81 11.08 -4.39 2.54
N ASP A 82 10.34 -4.62 1.45
CA ASP A 82 9.96 -3.60 0.45
C ASP A 82 8.84 -2.66 0.92
N VAL A 83 8.23 -2.94 2.08
CA VAL A 83 7.31 -2.05 2.81
C VAL A 83 8.01 -1.38 3.98
N SER A 84 8.76 -2.16 4.78
CA SER A 84 9.19 -1.78 6.13
C SER A 84 10.70 -1.57 6.24
N GLY A 85 11.49 -1.87 5.21
CA GLY A 85 12.96 -1.91 5.31
C GLY A 85 13.57 -0.57 5.69
N SER A 86 13.00 0.55 5.25
CA SER A 86 13.51 1.91 5.55
C SER A 86 12.98 2.52 6.86
N ILE A 87 12.28 1.74 7.71
CA ILE A 87 11.64 2.25 8.93
C ILE A 87 12.63 2.98 9.87
N ALA A 88 13.87 2.48 9.98
CA ALA A 88 14.89 3.08 10.84
C ALA A 88 15.34 4.45 10.32
N GLN A 89 15.55 4.60 9.00
CA GLN A 89 15.92 5.88 8.38
C GLN A 89 14.79 6.90 8.55
N TRP A 90 13.54 6.52 8.33
CA TRP A 90 12.39 7.40 8.56
C TRP A 90 12.24 7.77 10.04
N ALA A 91 12.59 6.88 10.96
CA ALA A 91 12.57 7.19 12.39
C ALA A 91 13.62 8.23 12.78
N LEU A 92 14.78 8.21 12.15
CA LEU A 92 15.84 9.20 12.35
C LEU A 92 15.53 10.56 11.69
N SER A 93 14.87 10.55 10.54
CA SER A 93 14.61 11.73 9.73
C SER A 93 13.34 12.49 10.09
N THR A 94 12.40 11.86 10.81
CA THR A 94 11.10 12.45 11.16
C THR A 94 10.80 12.37 12.66
N LYS A 95 9.74 13.08 13.07
CA LYS A 95 9.07 12.90 14.38
C LYS A 95 7.71 12.21 14.22
N ALA A 96 7.47 11.56 13.09
CA ALA A 96 6.21 10.89 12.79
C ALA A 96 5.89 9.77 13.79
N ARG A 97 4.62 9.46 13.96
CA ARG A 97 4.17 8.23 14.61
C ARG A 97 4.05 7.13 13.56
N PHE A 98 4.41 5.90 13.94
CA PHE A 98 4.47 4.74 13.09
C PHE A 98 3.22 3.89 13.32
N ILE A 99 2.36 3.79 12.32
CA ILE A 99 1.11 3.02 12.38
C ILE A 99 1.36 1.68 11.70
N MET A 100 1.19 0.59 12.44
CA MET A 100 1.46 -0.75 11.93
C MET A 100 0.61 -1.81 12.65
N PRO A 101 0.40 -2.98 12.04
CA PRO A 101 -0.29 -4.10 12.68
C PRO A 101 0.39 -4.51 14.00
N SER A 102 -0.39 -4.72 15.07
CA SER A 102 0.13 -5.12 16.39
C SER A 102 0.96 -6.40 16.33
N LEU A 103 0.59 -7.32 15.46
CA LEU A 103 1.27 -8.57 15.21
C LEU A 103 2.76 -8.39 14.85
N TRP A 104 3.10 -7.32 14.11
CA TRP A 104 4.44 -7.11 13.56
C TRP A 104 5.31 -6.18 14.39
N VAL A 105 4.77 -5.43 15.36
CA VAL A 105 5.52 -4.44 16.16
C VAL A 105 6.82 -5.00 16.71
N ARG A 106 6.78 -6.21 17.29
CA ARG A 106 7.98 -6.85 17.90
C ARG A 106 9.08 -7.18 16.88
N PHE A 107 8.73 -7.28 15.59
CA PHE A 107 9.70 -7.63 14.53
C PHE A 107 10.42 -6.41 13.96
N MET A 108 9.90 -5.20 14.16
CA MET A 108 10.46 -3.97 13.60
C MET A 108 11.88 -3.67 14.12
N SER A 109 12.24 -4.18 15.29
CA SER A 109 13.62 -4.09 15.79
C SER A 109 14.65 -4.81 14.90
N HIS A 110 14.23 -5.81 14.12
CA HIS A 110 15.09 -6.49 13.16
C HIS A 110 15.40 -5.62 11.93
N TYR A 111 14.59 -4.59 11.67
CA TYR A 111 14.85 -3.52 10.70
C TYR A 111 15.55 -2.30 11.33
N GLY A 112 16.12 -2.44 12.55
CA GLY A 112 16.84 -1.38 13.25
C GLY A 112 15.93 -0.32 13.92
N PHE A 113 14.61 -0.52 13.93
CA PHE A 113 13.68 0.41 14.56
C PHE A 113 13.62 0.22 16.07
N MET A 114 13.97 1.28 16.83
CA MET A 114 14.02 1.25 18.30
C MET A 114 13.02 2.21 18.98
N GLU A 115 12.31 3.03 18.22
CA GLU A 115 11.44 4.11 18.69
C GLU A 115 10.03 3.61 19.07
N MET A 116 9.93 2.56 19.89
CA MET A 116 8.66 1.89 20.24
C MET A 116 7.62 2.82 20.87
N SER A 117 8.03 3.91 21.53
CA SER A 117 7.11 4.92 22.07
C SER A 117 6.34 5.70 21.00
N ARG A 118 6.81 5.67 19.76
CA ARG A 118 6.18 6.33 18.62
C ARG A 118 5.23 5.41 17.85
N VAL A 119 5.13 4.14 18.24
CA VAL A 119 4.25 3.17 17.58
C VAL A 119 2.78 3.42 17.96
N MET A 120 1.93 3.32 16.96
CA MET A 120 0.47 3.19 17.05
C MET A 120 0.10 1.83 16.47
N SER A 121 -0.04 0.84 17.33
CA SER A 121 -0.41 -0.51 16.90
C SER A 121 -1.86 -0.61 16.48
N LEU A 122 -2.12 -1.32 15.38
CA LEU A 122 -3.46 -1.65 14.89
C LEU A 122 -3.85 -3.03 15.38
N GLU A 123 -4.95 -3.11 16.08
CA GLU A 123 -5.58 -4.37 16.46
C GLU A 123 -6.34 -4.99 15.27
N ASP A 124 -6.57 -6.30 15.30
CA ASP A 124 -7.11 -7.08 14.18
C ASP A 124 -8.40 -6.54 13.53
N HIS A 125 -9.19 -5.78 14.28
CA HIS A 125 -10.44 -5.21 13.76
C HIS A 125 -10.27 -3.90 13.01
N GLY A 126 -9.04 -3.38 12.94
CA GLY A 126 -8.74 -2.10 12.32
C GLY A 126 -9.02 -0.89 13.22
N ALA A 127 -8.88 0.28 12.64
CA ALA A 127 -9.06 1.54 13.36
C ALA A 127 -9.53 2.65 12.41
N LYS A 128 -9.86 3.78 12.99
CA LYS A 128 -10.14 5.03 12.27
C LYS A 128 -9.34 6.16 12.90
N LEU A 129 -8.58 6.87 12.09
CA LEU A 129 -7.84 8.06 12.49
C LEU A 129 -8.51 9.29 11.87
N LYS A 130 -8.84 10.29 12.70
CA LYS A 130 -9.30 11.59 12.19
C LYS A 130 -8.12 12.30 11.51
N PHE A 131 -8.34 12.75 10.27
CA PHE A 131 -7.34 13.47 9.50
C PHE A 131 -7.99 14.70 8.85
N GLY A 132 -7.72 15.87 9.41
CA GLY A 132 -8.45 17.09 9.09
C GLY A 132 -9.95 17.00 9.42
N ASN A 133 -10.80 17.24 8.42
CA ASN A 133 -12.26 17.08 8.52
C ASN A 133 -12.74 15.67 8.12
N ASP A 134 -11.84 14.86 7.60
CA ASP A 134 -12.07 13.54 7.05
C ASP A 134 -11.46 12.44 7.93
N ALA A 135 -11.29 11.24 7.42
CA ALA A 135 -10.70 10.15 8.16
C ALA A 135 -9.91 9.18 7.29
N LEU A 136 -8.88 8.61 7.89
CA LEU A 136 -8.19 7.44 7.39
C LEU A 136 -8.75 6.20 8.11
N LYS A 137 -9.22 5.21 7.35
CA LYS A 137 -9.72 3.95 7.90
C LYS A 137 -8.74 2.83 7.59
N PHE A 138 -8.28 2.15 8.63
CA PHE A 138 -7.42 0.96 8.49
C PHE A 138 -8.32 -0.27 8.38
N VAL A 139 -8.38 -0.83 7.18
CA VAL A 139 -9.28 -1.93 6.81
C VAL A 139 -8.53 -3.25 6.93
N PRO A 140 -8.97 -4.19 7.79
CA PRO A 140 -8.33 -5.49 7.90
C PRO A 140 -8.30 -6.25 6.57
N ALA A 141 -7.11 -6.74 6.22
CA ALA A 141 -6.83 -7.50 5.02
C ALA A 141 -5.99 -8.75 5.35
N HIS A 142 -6.24 -9.34 6.53
CA HIS A 142 -5.45 -10.44 7.08
C HIS A 142 -5.31 -11.60 6.11
N PHE A 143 -4.09 -12.12 5.99
CA PHE A 143 -3.70 -13.22 5.08
C PHE A 143 -3.81 -12.89 3.58
N LEU A 144 -3.84 -11.59 3.22
CA LEU A 144 -3.83 -11.10 1.85
C LEU A 144 -2.64 -10.12 1.61
N HIS A 145 -1.32 -10.53 1.49
CA HIS A 145 -0.89 -11.94 1.73
C HIS A 145 -0.42 -12.18 3.17
N SER A 146 -0.01 -11.14 3.89
CA SER A 146 0.53 -11.26 5.25
C SER A 146 -0.57 -11.51 6.29
N PRO A 147 -0.31 -12.30 7.37
CA PRO A 147 -1.27 -12.55 8.44
C PRO A 147 -1.84 -11.29 9.10
N GLY A 148 -1.06 -10.23 9.21
CA GLY A 148 -1.48 -8.97 9.83
C GLY A 148 -1.71 -7.83 8.84
N ASN A 149 -1.96 -8.12 7.56
CA ASN A 149 -2.11 -7.09 6.54
C ASN A 149 -3.30 -6.15 6.78
N PHE A 150 -3.12 -4.87 6.46
CA PHE A 150 -4.17 -3.85 6.43
C PHE A 150 -4.11 -3.04 5.15
N SER A 151 -5.27 -2.66 4.64
CA SER A 151 -5.40 -1.61 3.64
C SER A 151 -5.74 -0.28 4.32
N LEU A 152 -5.31 0.84 3.76
CA LEU A 152 -5.66 2.18 4.23
C LEU A 152 -6.67 2.82 3.27
N TYR A 153 -7.85 3.18 3.75
CA TYR A 153 -8.85 3.91 2.98
C TYR A 153 -8.90 5.38 3.43
N ASP A 154 -8.67 6.28 2.48
CA ASP A 154 -8.83 7.72 2.67
C ASP A 154 -10.24 8.14 2.24
N THR A 155 -11.02 8.61 3.21
CA THR A 155 -12.44 8.96 2.98
C THR A 155 -12.61 10.22 2.14
N LYS A 156 -11.58 11.07 2.02
CA LYS A 156 -11.63 12.30 1.26
C LYS A 156 -11.40 12.04 -0.22
N SER A 157 -10.31 11.38 -0.57
CA SER A 157 -9.98 11.05 -1.96
C SER A 157 -10.71 9.83 -2.50
N LYS A 158 -11.30 9.02 -1.60
CA LYS A 158 -11.93 7.72 -1.92
C LYS A 158 -10.94 6.70 -2.49
N ILE A 159 -9.67 6.83 -2.15
CA ILE A 159 -8.61 5.90 -2.53
C ILE A 159 -8.44 4.86 -1.43
N ILE A 160 -8.36 3.58 -1.81
CA ILE A 160 -7.88 2.53 -0.93
C ILE A 160 -6.47 2.11 -1.36
N PHE A 161 -5.50 2.32 -0.47
CA PHE A 161 -4.13 1.82 -0.59
C PHE A 161 -4.14 0.38 -0.07
N SER A 162 -4.05 -0.56 -0.98
CA SER A 162 -4.46 -1.95 -0.71
C SER A 162 -3.32 -2.85 -0.24
N GLY A 163 -2.08 -2.33 -0.13
CA GLY A 163 -0.91 -3.19 0.04
C GLY A 163 -0.77 -4.09 -1.20
N ASP A 164 -0.47 -5.34 -1.01
CA ASP A 164 -0.27 -6.29 -2.11
C ASP A 164 -1.55 -6.79 -2.79
N ILE A 165 -2.71 -6.37 -2.31
CA ILE A 165 -3.96 -6.73 -3.00
C ILE A 165 -4.10 -5.88 -4.26
N GLY A 166 -3.97 -6.51 -5.42
CA GLY A 166 -3.87 -5.84 -6.70
C GLY A 166 -2.45 -5.79 -7.26
N ALA A 167 -1.46 -6.38 -6.56
CA ALA A 167 -0.09 -6.43 -7.01
C ALA A 167 0.06 -7.05 -8.40
N ALA A 168 0.78 -6.36 -9.28
CA ALA A 168 1.07 -6.80 -10.64
C ALA A 168 2.56 -6.70 -10.94
N VAL A 169 3.08 -7.68 -11.67
CA VAL A 169 4.49 -7.69 -12.10
C VAL A 169 4.65 -6.79 -13.32
N VAL A 170 5.06 -5.55 -13.08
CA VAL A 170 5.32 -4.53 -14.11
C VAL A 170 6.50 -3.65 -13.69
N THR A 171 7.15 -3.00 -14.65
CA THR A 171 8.23 -2.02 -14.38
C THR A 171 7.68 -0.68 -13.89
N SER A 172 8.52 0.16 -13.23
CA SER A 172 8.08 1.45 -12.69
C SER A 172 7.50 2.40 -13.74
N PRO A 173 8.04 2.53 -14.96
CA PRO A 173 7.40 3.35 -16.00
C PRO A 173 5.99 2.90 -16.36
N GLU A 174 5.72 1.60 -16.29
CA GLU A 174 4.37 1.05 -16.50
C GLU A 174 3.47 1.28 -15.27
N ALA A 175 4.01 1.19 -14.05
CA ALA A 175 3.26 1.38 -12.81
C ALA A 175 2.61 2.77 -12.72
N TYR A 176 3.22 3.82 -13.31
CA TYR A 176 2.61 5.15 -13.38
C TYR A 176 1.39 5.23 -14.31
N LYS A 177 1.12 4.21 -15.10
CA LYS A 177 -0.11 4.12 -15.89
C LYS A 177 -1.27 3.69 -14.98
N ARG A 178 -2.47 3.73 -15.51
CA ARG A 178 -3.66 3.12 -14.93
C ARG A 178 -4.00 1.87 -15.72
N VAL A 179 -4.71 0.95 -15.10
CA VAL A 179 -5.34 -0.15 -15.83
C VAL A 179 -6.30 0.44 -16.85
N SER A 180 -6.19 0.03 -18.11
CA SER A 180 -7.05 0.48 -19.21
C SER A 180 -7.82 -0.67 -19.86
N ASN A 181 -7.40 -1.90 -19.59
CA ASN A 181 -8.03 -3.13 -20.01
C ASN A 181 -7.78 -4.19 -18.94
N PHE A 182 -8.76 -4.45 -18.11
CA PHE A 182 -8.63 -5.39 -17.01
C PHE A 182 -8.32 -6.83 -17.47
N ASP A 183 -8.90 -7.27 -18.58
CA ASP A 183 -8.68 -8.64 -19.06
C ASP A 183 -7.22 -8.90 -19.48
N GLU A 184 -6.56 -7.92 -20.05
CA GLU A 184 -5.12 -7.99 -20.34
C GLU A 184 -4.28 -7.86 -19.08
N HIS A 185 -4.63 -6.91 -18.20
CA HIS A 185 -3.90 -6.67 -16.97
C HIS A 185 -3.95 -7.84 -15.99
N LYS A 186 -5.03 -8.61 -16.00
CA LYS A 186 -5.24 -9.79 -15.16
C LYS A 186 -4.09 -10.82 -15.26
N GLU A 187 -3.47 -10.96 -16.41
CA GLU A 187 -2.34 -11.88 -16.60
C GLU A 187 -1.14 -11.53 -15.71
N HIS A 188 -0.94 -10.23 -15.41
CA HIS A 188 0.11 -9.75 -14.50
C HIS A 188 -0.22 -9.93 -13.02
N LEU A 189 -1.51 -10.11 -12.68
CA LEU A 189 -2.00 -10.28 -11.30
C LEU A 189 -2.02 -11.75 -10.88
N GLU A 190 -2.42 -12.63 -11.80
CA GLU A 190 -2.94 -13.95 -11.47
C GLU A 190 -1.90 -14.84 -10.78
N GLY A 191 -0.66 -14.82 -11.26
CA GLY A 191 0.43 -15.65 -10.72
C GLY A 191 0.70 -15.33 -9.25
N PHE A 192 0.84 -14.04 -8.93
CA PHE A 192 1.05 -13.58 -7.56
C PHE A 192 -0.15 -13.93 -6.66
N HIS A 193 -1.36 -13.52 -7.05
CA HIS A 193 -2.52 -13.71 -6.20
C HIS A 193 -2.86 -15.19 -5.95
N LYS A 194 -2.72 -16.05 -6.96
CA LYS A 194 -2.92 -17.49 -6.78
C LYS A 194 -1.97 -18.10 -5.76
N ARG A 195 -0.72 -17.63 -5.73
CA ARG A 195 0.31 -18.22 -4.87
C ARG A 195 0.35 -17.64 -3.47
N TYR A 196 0.18 -16.32 -3.35
CA TYR A 196 0.44 -15.60 -2.09
C TYR A 196 -0.82 -15.30 -1.26
N MET A 197 -2.00 -15.13 -1.86
CA MET A 197 -3.22 -14.92 -1.09
C MET A 197 -3.64 -16.19 -0.35
N GLY A 198 -4.09 -16.04 0.90
CA GLY A 198 -4.33 -17.18 1.77
C GLY A 198 -5.44 -18.13 1.32
N SER A 199 -6.56 -17.58 0.84
CA SER A 199 -7.67 -18.35 0.22
C SER A 199 -8.72 -17.42 -0.39
N ASN A 200 -9.56 -17.94 -1.29
CA ASN A 200 -10.71 -17.22 -1.84
C ASN A 200 -11.67 -16.71 -0.75
N LYS A 201 -11.85 -17.46 0.34
CA LYS A 201 -12.69 -17.03 1.47
C LYS A 201 -12.19 -15.71 2.06
N LEU A 202 -10.88 -15.52 2.18
CA LEU A 202 -10.27 -14.29 2.70
C LEU A 202 -10.41 -13.15 1.68
N CYS A 203 -10.19 -13.42 0.39
CA CYS A 203 -10.42 -12.45 -0.68
C CYS A 203 -11.85 -11.91 -0.63
N ARG A 204 -12.84 -12.78 -0.57
CA ARG A 204 -14.26 -12.35 -0.45
C ARG A 204 -14.55 -11.56 0.83
N ALA A 205 -13.91 -11.90 1.94
CA ALA A 205 -14.09 -11.17 3.19
C ALA A 205 -13.58 -9.72 3.08
N TRP A 206 -12.43 -9.52 2.44
CA TRP A 206 -11.88 -8.19 2.17
C TRP A 206 -12.76 -7.43 1.16
N VAL A 207 -13.12 -8.04 0.04
CA VAL A 207 -13.98 -7.41 -0.98
C VAL A 207 -15.28 -6.92 -0.36
N LYS A 208 -15.93 -7.74 0.48
CA LYS A 208 -17.15 -7.33 1.19
C LYS A 208 -16.96 -6.05 2.02
N LYS A 209 -15.79 -5.90 2.68
CA LYS A 209 -15.49 -4.67 3.43
C LYS A 209 -15.27 -3.47 2.52
N VAL A 210 -14.61 -3.69 1.37
CA VAL A 210 -14.36 -2.63 0.39
C VAL A 210 -15.65 -2.17 -0.28
N GLU A 211 -16.57 -3.08 -0.57
CA GLU A 211 -17.91 -2.76 -1.13
C GLU A 211 -18.80 -1.93 -0.19
N GLU A 212 -18.51 -1.93 1.13
CA GLU A 212 -19.17 -1.05 2.11
C GLU A 212 -18.58 0.38 2.12
N LEU A 213 -17.52 0.62 1.34
CA LEU A 213 -16.84 1.91 1.20
C LEU A 213 -17.15 2.50 -0.17
N ASP A 214 -17.05 3.82 -0.27
CA ASP A 214 -17.19 4.55 -1.54
C ASP A 214 -15.81 4.67 -2.21
N VAL A 215 -15.30 3.55 -2.74
CA VAL A 215 -13.95 3.47 -3.34
C VAL A 215 -14.00 3.85 -4.81
N SER A 216 -13.21 4.87 -5.17
CA SER A 216 -13.00 5.30 -6.57
C SER A 216 -11.73 4.72 -7.17
N ILE A 217 -10.68 4.56 -6.36
CA ILE A 217 -9.36 4.07 -6.80
C ILE A 217 -8.88 2.98 -5.86
N ILE A 218 -8.39 1.88 -6.41
CA ILE A 218 -7.58 0.89 -5.68
C ILE A 218 -6.12 1.10 -6.09
N ALA A 219 -5.26 1.37 -5.11
CA ALA A 219 -3.86 1.71 -5.28
C ALA A 219 -2.96 0.65 -4.60
N PRO A 220 -2.49 -0.37 -5.36
CA PRO A 220 -1.67 -1.45 -4.81
C PRO A 220 -0.20 -1.04 -4.64
N GLN A 221 0.53 -1.76 -3.80
CA GLN A 221 1.95 -1.54 -3.59
C GLN A 221 2.80 -1.89 -4.82
N HIS A 222 2.33 -2.79 -5.68
CA HIS A 222 3.01 -3.15 -6.93
C HIS A 222 2.08 -2.99 -8.11
N GLY A 223 2.58 -2.39 -9.20
CA GLY A 223 1.85 -2.31 -10.46
C GLY A 223 0.93 -1.10 -10.59
N LEU A 224 -0.10 -1.25 -11.40
CA LEU A 224 -0.97 -0.16 -11.84
C LEU A 224 -2.11 0.09 -10.87
N VAL A 225 -2.59 1.32 -10.82
CA VAL A 225 -3.81 1.67 -10.08
C VAL A 225 -5.06 1.29 -10.89
N PHE A 226 -6.10 0.87 -10.18
CA PHE A 226 -7.42 0.58 -10.75
C PHE A 226 -8.33 1.79 -10.51
N GLU A 227 -8.90 2.31 -11.60
CA GLU A 227 -9.80 3.47 -11.58
C GLU A 227 -11.10 3.11 -12.32
N ASP A 228 -12.15 3.90 -12.13
CA ASP A 228 -13.42 3.76 -12.84
C ASP A 228 -14.00 2.33 -12.80
N GLY A 229 -14.33 1.78 -13.98
CA GLY A 229 -14.90 0.44 -14.12
C GLY A 229 -13.95 -0.70 -13.74
N ASP A 230 -12.64 -0.49 -13.87
CA ASP A 230 -11.63 -1.54 -13.58
C ASP A 230 -11.55 -1.89 -12.09
N THR A 231 -11.84 -0.92 -11.20
CA THR A 231 -12.02 -1.17 -9.76
C THR A 231 -13.06 -2.27 -9.51
N LYS A 232 -14.20 -2.17 -10.17
CA LYS A 232 -15.28 -3.15 -10.03
C LYS A 232 -14.91 -4.51 -10.63
N LEU A 233 -14.30 -4.52 -11.83
CA LEU A 233 -13.85 -5.75 -12.48
C LEU A 233 -12.82 -6.49 -11.66
N PHE A 234 -11.87 -5.76 -11.04
CA PHE A 234 -10.89 -6.35 -10.12
C PHE A 234 -11.57 -6.98 -8.89
N LEU A 235 -12.51 -6.29 -8.25
CA LEU A 235 -13.21 -6.83 -7.08
C LEU A 235 -14.05 -8.08 -7.45
N GLU A 236 -14.71 -8.08 -8.61
CA GLU A 236 -15.45 -9.24 -9.11
C GLU A 236 -14.52 -10.42 -9.39
N TRP A 237 -13.38 -10.19 -10.05
CA TRP A 237 -12.38 -11.22 -10.28
C TRP A 237 -11.82 -11.80 -8.98
N LEU A 238 -11.49 -10.95 -8.01
CA LEU A 238 -10.91 -11.39 -6.73
C LEU A 238 -11.90 -12.25 -5.92
N LYS A 239 -13.21 -12.01 -6.03
CA LYS A 239 -14.24 -12.86 -5.39
C LYS A 239 -14.25 -14.30 -5.93
N GLU A 240 -13.90 -14.47 -7.20
CA GLU A 240 -13.97 -15.78 -7.87
C GLU A 240 -12.60 -16.48 -7.93
N LEU A 241 -11.51 -15.77 -7.55
CA LEU A 241 -10.15 -16.28 -7.65
C LEU A 241 -9.92 -17.43 -6.66
N LYS A 242 -9.58 -18.61 -7.16
CA LYS A 242 -8.98 -19.67 -6.32
C LYS A 242 -7.53 -19.32 -6.03
N CYS A 243 -7.13 -19.40 -4.76
CA CYS A 243 -5.78 -19.03 -4.33
C CYS A 243 -5.36 -19.72 -3.03
N GLY A 244 -4.05 -19.79 -2.79
CA GLY A 244 -3.48 -20.31 -1.55
C GLY A 244 -4.02 -21.69 -1.18
N SER A 245 -4.67 -21.80 -0.02
CA SER A 245 -5.19 -23.07 0.50
C SER A 245 -6.33 -23.70 -0.31
N ASP A 246 -6.91 -22.98 -1.29
CA ASP A 246 -7.90 -23.58 -2.21
C ASP A 246 -7.25 -24.59 -3.17
N PHE A 247 -5.90 -24.58 -3.28
CA PHE A 247 -5.10 -25.54 -4.06
C PHE A 247 -4.39 -26.58 -3.17
N LEU A 248 -4.88 -26.83 -1.98
CA LEU A 248 -4.18 -27.69 -1.02
C LEU A 248 -3.89 -29.09 -1.60
N GLU A 249 -4.86 -29.70 -2.28
CA GLU A 249 -4.72 -31.03 -2.89
C GLU A 249 -3.73 -31.06 -4.06
N GLU A 250 -3.47 -29.91 -4.68
CA GLU A 250 -2.52 -29.79 -5.78
C GLU A 250 -1.09 -29.46 -5.29
N LEU A 251 -0.96 -28.92 -4.06
CA LEU A 251 0.31 -28.48 -3.47
C LEU A 251 0.97 -29.56 -2.61
N TYR A 252 0.21 -30.55 -2.13
CA TYR A 252 0.64 -31.62 -1.23
C TYR A 252 0.28 -33.00 -1.76
#